data_b88a4db6bf064d7a0886578731e97ecf
#
_entry.id   b88a4db6bf064d7a0886578731e97ecf
#
_cell.length_a   1.000
_cell.length_b   1.000
_cell.length_c   1.000
_cell.angle_alpha   90.00
_cell.angle_beta   90.00
_cell.angle_gamma   90.00
#
_symmetry.space_group_name_H-M   'P 1'
#
loop_
_entity.id
_entity.type
_entity.pdbx_description
1 polymer ?
#
loop_
_entity_poly.entity_id
_entity_poly.type
_entity_poly.pdbx_seq_one_letter_code
_entity_poly.pdbx_strand_id
1 'polypeptide(L)'
;MYRQSPVRKKGAQGEACATGRNPTDRGKAGSKRHLLTDGRGVPLAVVLSGANRHDMKKLAQLLDAVVVEKPDPKQLEQHLCLDRGYDYSSCRQEAETRGYIPHIPKKDAPIPAPTDSFRHPPRRWVVEVGHSWFNRFRRLLIRWEKQPERYLGFIQLAACLILYRKLLRGSS
;
A
#
# COMPACT_ATOMS: atom_id res chain seq x y z
N MET A 1 0.51 -4.30 -5.20
CA MET A 1 1.30 -5.53 -4.99
C MET A 1 1.78 -5.59 -3.55
N TYR A 2 1.60 -6.71 -2.88
CA TYR A 2 1.92 -6.85 -1.46
C TYR A 2 3.19 -7.62 -1.30
N ARG A 3 4.11 -7.12 -0.47
CA ARG A 3 5.17 -7.95 0.04
C ARG A 3 4.84 -8.35 1.46
N GLN A 4 4.80 -9.64 1.70
CA GLN A 4 4.57 -10.20 3.01
C GLN A 4 5.92 -10.37 3.71
N SER A 5 5.99 -9.87 4.94
CA SER A 5 7.15 -10.12 5.79
C SER A 5 6.83 -11.33 6.67
N PRO A 6 7.67 -12.39 6.66
CA PRO A 6 7.46 -13.51 7.57
C PRO A 6 7.56 -13.07 9.03
N VAL A 7 6.65 -13.56 9.86
CA VAL A 7 6.63 -13.29 11.30
C VAL A 7 7.26 -14.48 12.04
N ARG A 8 8.27 -14.23 12.82
CA ARG A 8 8.83 -15.23 13.76
C ARG A 8 8.00 -15.26 15.04
N LYS A 9 7.51 -16.44 15.39
CA LYS A 9 6.50 -16.84 16.38
C LYS A 9 6.76 -16.50 17.84
N LYS A 10 5.83 -16.58 18.77
CA LYS A 10 4.69 -17.44 19.12
C LYS A 10 3.62 -16.62 19.84
N GLY A 11 2.34 -16.94 19.63
CA GLY A 11 1.31 -16.84 20.66
C GLY A 11 0.27 -15.73 20.55
N ALA A 12 0.23 -14.85 19.54
CA ALA A 12 -0.94 -13.99 19.34
C ALA A 12 -1.39 -14.03 17.87
N GLN A 13 -2.47 -14.74 17.60
CA GLN A 13 -3.13 -14.76 16.29
C GLN A 13 -4.40 -13.92 16.38
N GLY A 14 -4.55 -12.91 15.52
CA GLY A 14 -5.76 -12.11 15.46
C GLY A 14 -5.54 -10.71 14.89
N GLU A 15 -6.62 -9.94 14.79
CA GLU A 15 -6.57 -8.55 14.29
C GLU A 15 -5.70 -7.65 15.16
N ALA A 16 -5.73 -7.85 16.47
CA ALA A 16 -4.89 -7.12 17.43
C ALA A 16 -3.39 -7.28 17.18
N CYS A 17 -2.96 -8.34 16.48
CA CYS A 17 -1.56 -8.60 16.18
C CYS A 17 -1.17 -8.24 14.73
N ALA A 18 -2.12 -7.85 13.88
CA ALA A 18 -1.95 -7.64 12.45
C ALA A 18 -1.17 -8.80 11.77
N THR A 19 -1.42 -10.05 12.21
CA THR A 19 -0.85 -11.27 11.65
C THR A 19 -1.97 -12.22 11.24
N GLY A 20 -1.73 -13.02 10.21
CA GLY A 20 -2.66 -14.04 9.75
C GLY A 20 -1.98 -15.10 8.92
N ARG A 21 -2.63 -16.26 8.74
CA ARG A 21 -2.10 -17.31 7.89
C ARG A 21 -2.05 -16.85 6.44
N ASN A 22 -0.86 -16.90 5.86
CA ASN A 22 -0.66 -16.54 4.47
C ASN A 22 -1.15 -17.69 3.55
N PRO A 23 -2.18 -17.46 2.71
CA PRO A 23 -2.68 -18.49 1.83
C PRO A 23 -1.68 -18.88 0.72
N THR A 24 -0.75 -18.00 0.38
CA THR A 24 0.23 -18.19 -0.70
C THR A 24 1.60 -18.70 -0.21
N ASP A 25 1.86 -18.72 1.11
CA ASP A 25 3.11 -19.21 1.71
C ASP A 25 2.86 -20.30 2.76
N ARG A 26 2.28 -21.41 2.33
CA ARG A 26 2.06 -22.63 3.13
C ARG A 26 1.41 -22.37 4.50
N GLY A 27 0.54 -21.36 4.58
CA GLY A 27 -0.16 -21.01 5.82
C GLY A 27 0.73 -20.39 6.92
N LYS A 28 1.96 -19.98 6.63
CA LYS A 28 2.82 -19.29 7.59
C LYS A 28 2.17 -18.00 8.06
N ALA A 29 2.37 -17.67 9.34
CA ALA A 29 1.90 -16.42 9.89
C ALA A 29 2.66 -15.25 9.26
N GLY A 30 1.94 -14.28 8.71
CA GLY A 30 2.52 -13.11 8.03
C GLY A 30 1.70 -11.85 8.24
N SER A 31 2.31 -10.72 7.95
CA SER A 31 1.66 -9.40 7.90
C SER A 31 1.75 -8.82 6.50
N LYS A 32 0.68 -8.18 6.06
CA LYS A 32 0.65 -7.37 4.84
C LYS A 32 0.90 -5.91 5.18
N ARG A 33 1.71 -5.25 4.36
CA ARG A 33 1.85 -3.80 4.33
C ARG A 33 1.04 -3.27 3.15
N HIS A 34 -0.01 -2.53 3.44
CA HIS A 34 -0.76 -1.78 2.43
C HIS A 34 -0.11 -0.42 2.31
N LEU A 35 0.37 -0.09 1.14
CA LEU A 35 1.13 1.11 0.86
C LEU A 35 0.42 1.95 -0.19
N LEU A 36 0.20 3.22 0.12
CA LEU A 36 -0.19 4.25 -0.83
C LEU A 36 1.04 5.10 -1.15
N THR A 37 1.25 5.37 -2.44
CA THR A 37 2.35 6.21 -2.91
C THR A 37 1.82 7.28 -3.85
N ASP A 38 2.58 8.36 -4.01
CA ASP A 38 2.41 9.27 -5.14
C ASP A 38 2.85 8.62 -6.47
N GLY A 39 2.73 9.37 -7.58
CA GLY A 39 3.13 8.92 -8.91
C GLY A 39 4.64 8.68 -9.09
N ARG A 40 5.48 9.07 -8.11
CA ARG A 40 6.93 8.87 -8.06
C ARG A 40 7.35 7.75 -7.09
N GLY A 41 6.37 7.06 -6.49
CA GLY A 41 6.60 6.00 -5.52
C GLY A 41 6.90 6.50 -4.10
N VAL A 42 6.71 7.79 -3.81
CA VAL A 42 6.90 8.33 -2.47
C VAL A 42 5.80 7.83 -1.55
N PRO A 43 6.11 7.23 -0.39
CA PRO A 43 5.12 6.76 0.56
C PRO A 43 4.26 7.91 1.10
N LEU A 44 2.94 7.82 0.94
CA LEU A 44 1.96 8.77 1.48
C LEU A 44 1.26 8.21 2.73
N ALA A 45 0.95 6.92 2.70
CA ALA A 45 0.32 6.24 3.82
C ALA A 45 0.71 4.75 3.84
N VAL A 46 0.70 4.17 5.04
CA VAL A 46 0.92 2.74 5.24
C VAL A 46 0.03 2.21 6.36
N VAL A 47 -0.62 1.08 6.12
CA VAL A 47 -1.37 0.35 7.16
C VAL A 47 -0.98 -1.12 7.15
N LEU A 48 -1.17 -1.78 8.28
CA LEU A 48 -0.88 -3.19 8.46
C LEU A 48 -2.15 -4.03 8.55
N SER A 49 -2.06 -5.25 8.05
CA SER A 49 -3.08 -6.28 8.31
C SER A 49 -2.45 -7.66 8.42
N GLY A 50 -3.22 -8.63 8.89
CA GLY A 50 -2.84 -10.04 8.75
C GLY A 50 -2.79 -10.46 7.27
N ALA A 51 -1.89 -11.39 6.94
CA ALA A 51 -1.71 -11.87 5.58
C ALA A 51 -2.96 -12.53 4.97
N ASN A 52 -3.90 -12.98 5.81
CA ASN A 52 -5.18 -13.56 5.41
C ASN A 52 -6.28 -12.53 5.10
N ARG A 53 -6.02 -11.24 5.33
CA ARG A 53 -7.03 -10.20 5.07
C ARG A 53 -7.07 -9.83 3.60
N HIS A 54 -8.28 -9.68 3.08
CA HIS A 54 -8.49 -9.20 1.73
C HIS A 54 -8.19 -7.70 1.67
N ASP A 55 -7.49 -7.28 0.64
CA ASP A 55 -6.91 -5.94 0.53
C ASP A 55 -7.97 -4.83 0.44
N MET A 56 -9.08 -5.10 -0.26
CA MET A 56 -10.21 -4.18 -0.35
C MET A 56 -10.72 -3.70 1.02
N LYS A 57 -10.66 -4.57 2.06
CA LYS A 57 -11.12 -4.24 3.41
C LYS A 57 -10.24 -3.21 4.13
N LYS A 58 -9.06 -2.91 3.59
CA LYS A 58 -8.12 -1.95 4.16
C LYS A 58 -7.99 -0.66 3.34
N LEU A 59 -8.72 -0.57 2.22
CA LEU A 59 -8.64 0.61 1.35
C LEU A 59 -9.07 1.89 2.08
N ALA A 60 -10.24 1.90 2.70
CA ALA A 60 -10.73 3.05 3.46
C ALA A 60 -9.71 3.50 4.51
N GLN A 61 -9.26 2.57 5.36
CA GLN A 61 -8.26 2.85 6.39
C GLN A 61 -6.95 3.39 5.81
N LEU A 62 -6.52 2.89 4.64
CA LEU A 62 -5.31 3.35 3.98
C LEU A 62 -5.45 4.79 3.45
N LEU A 63 -6.59 5.12 2.87
CA LEU A 63 -6.89 6.46 2.37
C LEU A 63 -7.03 7.48 3.50
N ASP A 64 -7.60 7.07 4.64
CA ASP A 64 -7.75 7.91 5.84
C ASP A 64 -6.40 8.13 6.57
N ALA A 65 -5.42 7.24 6.34
CA ALA A 65 -4.08 7.37 6.92
C ALA A 65 -3.14 8.32 6.17
N VAL A 66 -3.60 8.99 5.12
CA VAL A 66 -2.84 10.01 4.41
C VAL A 66 -2.68 11.24 5.30
N VAL A 67 -1.43 11.60 5.62
CA VAL A 67 -1.11 12.71 6.53
C VAL A 67 -0.88 14.05 5.82
N VAL A 68 -0.65 14.02 4.50
CA VAL A 68 -0.50 15.25 3.72
C VAL A 68 -1.87 15.85 3.41
N GLU A 69 -1.95 17.16 3.50
CA GLU A 69 -3.15 17.89 3.10
C GLU A 69 -3.45 17.65 1.62
N LYS A 70 -4.70 17.33 1.33
CA LYS A 70 -5.13 17.13 -0.05
C LYS A 70 -5.47 18.48 -0.67
N PRO A 71 -5.09 18.72 -1.92
CA PRO A 71 -5.54 19.90 -2.63
C PRO A 71 -7.06 19.86 -2.80
N ASP A 72 -7.68 21.04 -2.95
CA ASP A 72 -9.10 21.13 -3.26
C ASP A 72 -9.41 20.36 -4.56
N PRO A 73 -10.34 19.39 -4.52
CA PRO A 73 -10.72 18.60 -5.71
C PRO A 73 -11.19 19.47 -6.90
N LYS A 74 -11.69 20.68 -6.64
CA LYS A 74 -12.09 21.64 -7.69
C LYS A 74 -10.89 22.26 -8.40
N GLN A 75 -9.74 22.34 -7.74
CA GLN A 75 -8.52 22.93 -8.30
C GLN A 75 -7.60 21.87 -8.92
N LEU A 76 -7.53 20.69 -8.31
CA LEU A 76 -6.66 19.62 -8.76
C LEU A 76 -7.29 18.25 -8.53
N GLU A 77 -7.61 17.57 -9.61
CA GLU A 77 -8.12 16.20 -9.59
C GLU A 77 -7.09 15.24 -8.98
N GLN A 78 -7.54 14.40 -8.05
CA GLN A 78 -6.73 13.38 -7.41
C GLN A 78 -7.05 12.00 -7.99
N HIS A 79 -6.17 11.48 -8.81
CA HIS A 79 -6.32 10.18 -9.47
C HIS A 79 -5.77 9.05 -8.60
N LEU A 80 -6.59 8.04 -8.31
CA LEU A 80 -6.21 6.86 -7.53
C LEU A 80 -6.15 5.62 -8.42
N CYS A 81 -4.94 5.13 -8.71
CA CYS A 81 -4.73 3.93 -9.49
C CYS A 81 -4.64 2.71 -8.56
N LEU A 82 -5.54 1.75 -8.73
CA LEU A 82 -5.59 0.50 -7.97
C LEU A 82 -5.48 -0.69 -8.91
N ASP A 83 -5.08 -1.85 -8.36
CA ASP A 83 -5.02 -3.08 -9.14
C ASP A 83 -6.39 -3.76 -9.28
N ARG A 84 -6.47 -4.82 -10.08
CA ARG A 84 -7.70 -5.61 -10.30
C ARG A 84 -8.28 -6.24 -9.04
N GLY A 85 -7.47 -6.41 -8.00
CA GLY A 85 -7.90 -6.92 -6.71
C GLY A 85 -8.89 -6.01 -6.00
N TYR A 86 -8.95 -4.74 -6.41
CA TYR A 86 -9.89 -3.72 -5.90
C TYR A 86 -11.10 -3.50 -6.81
N ASP A 87 -11.33 -4.32 -7.83
CA ASP A 87 -12.48 -4.18 -8.72
C ASP A 87 -13.79 -4.61 -8.04
N TYR A 88 -14.24 -3.77 -7.14
CA TYR A 88 -15.51 -3.84 -6.41
C TYR A 88 -16.14 -2.46 -6.37
N SER A 89 -17.49 -2.41 -6.44
CA SER A 89 -18.24 -1.15 -6.35
C SER A 89 -17.95 -0.39 -5.06
N SER A 90 -17.84 -1.11 -3.93
CA SER A 90 -17.48 -0.54 -2.64
C SER A 90 -16.12 0.17 -2.66
N CYS A 91 -15.11 -0.36 -3.36
CA CYS A 91 -13.80 0.27 -3.46
C CYS A 91 -13.86 1.57 -4.27
N ARG A 92 -14.67 1.62 -5.32
CA ARG A 92 -14.89 2.85 -6.09
C ARG A 92 -15.57 3.90 -5.24
N GLN A 93 -16.63 3.53 -4.55
CA GLN A 93 -17.36 4.43 -3.66
C GLN A 93 -16.48 4.97 -2.52
N GLU A 94 -15.65 4.12 -1.89
CA GLU A 94 -14.70 4.53 -0.85
C GLU A 94 -13.66 5.55 -1.37
N ALA A 95 -13.21 5.41 -2.61
CA ALA A 95 -12.30 6.36 -3.23
C ALA A 95 -13.01 7.69 -3.55
N GLU A 96 -14.18 7.63 -4.18
CA GLU A 96 -14.97 8.80 -4.60
C GLU A 96 -15.41 9.64 -3.41
N THR A 97 -15.88 9.01 -2.32
CA THR A 97 -16.28 9.71 -1.08
C THR A 97 -15.13 10.50 -0.45
N ARG A 98 -13.88 10.11 -0.76
CA ARG A 98 -12.67 10.80 -0.29
C ARG A 98 -12.08 11.77 -1.32
N GLY A 99 -12.82 12.05 -2.40
CA GLY A 99 -12.43 13.00 -3.43
C GLY A 99 -11.37 12.47 -4.41
N TYR A 100 -11.24 11.15 -4.55
CA TYR A 100 -10.38 10.53 -5.56
C TYR A 100 -11.18 10.08 -6.78
N ILE A 101 -10.57 10.15 -7.95
CA ILE A 101 -11.05 9.54 -9.19
C ILE A 101 -10.43 8.15 -9.30
N PRO A 102 -11.19 7.05 -9.10
CA PRO A 102 -10.62 5.71 -9.08
C PRO A 102 -10.37 5.16 -10.48
N HIS A 103 -9.15 4.69 -10.73
CA HIS A 103 -8.75 3.95 -11.91
C HIS A 103 -8.50 2.49 -11.54
N ILE A 104 -9.50 1.65 -11.69
CA ILE A 104 -9.47 0.24 -11.32
C ILE A 104 -9.78 -0.60 -12.57
N PRO A 105 -8.81 -1.38 -13.09
CA PRO A 105 -9.06 -2.27 -14.23
C PRO A 105 -10.11 -3.32 -13.88
N LYS A 106 -11.04 -3.59 -14.81
CA LYS A 106 -12.03 -4.66 -14.65
C LYS A 106 -11.35 -6.03 -14.65
N LYS A 107 -11.85 -6.95 -13.83
CA LYS A 107 -11.29 -8.31 -13.71
C LYS A 107 -11.33 -9.06 -15.04
N ASP A 108 -12.42 -8.90 -15.79
CA ASP A 108 -12.69 -9.65 -17.02
C ASP A 108 -12.28 -8.89 -18.28
N ALA A 109 -11.71 -7.68 -18.17
CA ALA A 109 -11.22 -6.94 -19.31
C ALA A 109 -9.79 -7.35 -19.70
N PRO A 110 -9.47 -7.40 -21.01
CA PRO A 110 -8.09 -7.58 -21.45
C PRO A 110 -7.21 -6.46 -20.90
N ILE A 111 -5.92 -6.76 -20.67
CA ILE A 111 -4.95 -5.73 -20.29
C ILE A 111 -4.79 -4.79 -21.46
N PRO A 112 -5.03 -3.47 -21.31
CA PRO A 112 -4.84 -2.51 -22.40
C PRO A 112 -3.41 -2.60 -22.93
N ALA A 113 -3.26 -2.57 -24.27
CA ALA A 113 -1.95 -2.52 -24.90
C ALA A 113 -1.22 -1.22 -24.48
N PRO A 114 0.12 -1.23 -24.40
CA PRO A 114 0.90 -0.03 -24.05
C PRO A 114 0.68 1.16 -24.98
N THR A 115 0.17 0.90 -26.19
CA THR A 115 -0.13 1.88 -27.25
C THR A 115 -1.50 2.56 -27.07
N ASP A 116 -2.39 2.00 -26.26
CA ASP A 116 -3.66 2.66 -25.99
C ASP A 116 -3.41 3.95 -25.22
N SER A 117 -4.00 5.03 -25.66
CA SER A 117 -3.94 6.38 -25.07
C SER A 117 -4.62 6.40 -23.69
N PHE A 118 -4.17 5.55 -22.79
CA PHE A 118 -4.63 5.51 -21.41
C PHE A 118 -4.07 6.72 -20.68
N ARG A 119 -4.92 7.68 -20.38
CA ARG A 119 -4.56 8.90 -19.65
C ARG A 119 -3.88 8.60 -18.32
N HIS A 120 -4.16 7.43 -17.74
CA HIS A 120 -3.58 6.91 -16.50
C HIS A 120 -3.23 5.42 -16.62
N PRO A 121 -2.11 5.08 -17.26
CA PRO A 121 -1.71 3.68 -17.41
C PRO A 121 -1.48 3.02 -16.05
N PRO A 122 -1.75 1.70 -15.93
CA PRO A 122 -1.54 0.98 -14.68
C PRO A 122 -0.06 1.03 -14.28
N ARG A 123 0.25 1.82 -13.25
CA ARG A 123 1.62 2.05 -12.76
C ARG A 123 1.97 1.12 -11.61
N ARG A 124 1.75 -0.18 -11.77
CA ARG A 124 2.10 -1.18 -10.74
C ARG A 124 3.53 -1.08 -10.24
N TRP A 125 4.46 -0.80 -11.15
CA TRP A 125 5.87 -0.66 -10.84
C TRP A 125 6.15 0.41 -9.77
N VAL A 126 5.32 1.45 -9.66
CA VAL A 126 5.48 2.53 -8.68
C VAL A 126 5.37 2.01 -7.25
N VAL A 127 4.35 1.20 -6.97
CA VAL A 127 4.17 0.59 -5.65
C VAL A 127 5.23 -0.48 -5.39
N GLU A 128 5.64 -1.22 -6.42
CA GLU A 128 6.73 -2.20 -6.34
C GLU A 128 8.05 -1.52 -5.96
N VAL A 129 8.36 -0.38 -6.56
CA VAL A 129 9.52 0.45 -6.19
C VAL A 129 9.40 0.92 -4.74
N GLY A 130 8.23 1.42 -4.31
CA GLY A 130 7.98 1.80 -2.91
C GLY A 130 8.28 0.65 -1.95
N HIS A 131 7.75 -0.55 -2.22
CA HIS A 131 8.07 -1.74 -1.42
C HIS A 131 9.55 -2.11 -1.44
N SER A 132 10.23 -1.97 -2.59
CA SER A 132 11.66 -2.27 -2.70
C SER A 132 12.51 -1.39 -1.81
N TRP A 133 12.14 -0.10 -1.67
CA TRP A 133 12.85 0.80 -0.76
C TRP A 133 12.72 0.39 0.70
N PHE A 134 11.52 0.01 1.16
CA PHE A 134 11.32 -0.54 2.51
C PHE A 134 12.13 -1.82 2.74
N ASN A 135 12.31 -2.64 1.72
CA ASN A 135 13.05 -3.89 1.82
C ASN A 135 14.56 -3.71 2.00
N ARG A 136 15.09 -2.51 1.72
CA ARG A 136 16.50 -2.16 2.03
C ARG A 136 16.75 -2.06 3.53
N PHE A 137 15.70 -1.87 4.33
CA PHE A 137 15.80 -1.89 5.78
C PHE A 137 15.65 -3.34 6.28
N ARG A 138 16.76 -3.97 6.67
CA ARG A 138 16.81 -5.39 7.06
C ARG A 138 15.75 -5.75 8.12
N ARG A 139 15.47 -4.86 9.06
CA ARG A 139 14.48 -5.05 10.12
C ARG A 139 13.02 -5.09 9.59
N LEU A 140 12.77 -4.57 8.40
CA LEU A 140 11.46 -4.62 7.78
C LEU A 140 11.25 -5.83 6.87
N LEU A 141 12.32 -6.54 6.50
CA LEU A 141 12.22 -7.77 5.71
C LEU A 141 11.57 -8.90 6.50
N ILE A 142 11.94 -9.02 7.77
CA ILE A 142 11.40 -9.99 8.71
C ILE A 142 10.84 -9.22 9.89
N ARG A 143 9.56 -9.46 10.18
CA ARG A 143 8.93 -8.84 11.34
C ARG A 143 9.36 -9.57 12.61
N TRP A 144 10.17 -8.90 13.42
CA TRP A 144 10.59 -9.36 14.76
C TRP A 144 9.64 -8.85 15.84
N GLU A 145 9.01 -7.71 15.60
CA GLU A 145 8.14 -7.04 16.55
C GLU A 145 6.83 -7.81 16.74
N LYS A 146 6.56 -8.21 17.97
CA LYS A 146 5.29 -8.87 18.33
C LYS A 146 4.12 -7.87 18.24
N GLN A 147 4.34 -6.64 18.68
CA GLN A 147 3.35 -5.55 18.65
C GLN A 147 3.30 -4.91 17.28
N PRO A 148 2.11 -4.85 16.63
CA PRO A 148 1.97 -4.28 15.29
C PRO A 148 2.29 -2.79 15.26
N GLU A 149 2.01 -2.06 16.34
CA GLU A 149 2.28 -0.63 16.48
C GLU A 149 3.78 -0.34 16.40
N ARG A 150 4.60 -1.15 17.06
CA ARG A 150 6.06 -1.03 16.98
C ARG A 150 6.58 -1.32 15.57
N TYR A 151 6.04 -2.34 14.93
CA TYR A 151 6.42 -2.65 13.54
C TYR A 151 5.98 -1.52 12.59
N LEU A 152 4.79 -0.95 12.77
CA LEU A 152 4.31 0.20 12.02
C LEU A 152 5.22 1.41 12.25
N GLY A 153 5.64 1.69 13.49
CA GLY A 153 6.58 2.76 13.82
C GLY A 153 7.92 2.63 13.07
N PHE A 154 8.47 1.42 12.96
CA PHE A 154 9.67 1.20 12.13
C PHE A 154 9.44 1.44 10.64
N ILE A 155 8.25 1.09 10.11
CA ILE A 155 7.89 1.37 8.72
C ILE A 155 7.76 2.88 8.50
N GLN A 156 7.13 3.60 9.42
CA GLN A 156 6.99 5.05 9.36
C GLN A 156 8.35 5.75 9.42
N LEU A 157 9.24 5.32 10.32
CA LEU A 157 10.60 5.83 10.39
C LEU A 157 11.37 5.58 9.08
N ALA A 158 11.24 4.40 8.50
CA ALA A 158 11.83 4.10 7.19
C ALA A 158 11.25 4.97 6.08
N ALA A 159 9.93 5.25 6.10
CA ALA A 159 9.29 6.17 5.18
C ALA A 159 9.87 7.58 5.30
N CYS A 160 10.03 8.09 6.52
CA CYS A 160 10.68 9.39 6.76
C CYS A 160 12.10 9.45 6.19
N LEU A 161 12.89 8.40 6.37
CA LEU A 161 14.25 8.33 5.80
C LEU A 161 14.25 8.27 4.27
N ILE A 162 13.29 7.57 3.66
CA ILE A 162 13.11 7.54 2.20
C ILE A 162 12.77 8.94 1.69
N LEU A 163 11.81 9.62 2.33
CA LEU A 163 11.39 10.98 2.00
C LEU A 163 12.57 11.96 2.13
N TYR A 164 13.27 11.95 3.24
CA TYR A 164 14.44 12.79 3.49
C TYR A 164 15.51 12.63 2.40
N ARG A 165 15.86 11.38 2.05
CA ARG A 165 16.82 11.11 0.98
C ARG A 165 16.36 11.59 -0.39
N LYS A 166 15.05 11.57 -0.66
CA LYS A 166 14.51 12.10 -1.91
C LYS A 166 14.55 13.61 -1.96
N LEU A 167 14.24 14.29 -0.85
CA LEU A 167 14.36 15.73 -0.75
C LEU A 167 15.79 16.20 -1.02
N LEU A 168 16.79 15.56 -0.40
CA LEU A 168 18.20 15.90 -0.62
C LEU A 168 18.64 15.72 -2.08
N ARG A 169 18.10 14.72 -2.79
CA ARG A 169 18.44 14.46 -4.20
C ARG A 169 17.67 15.34 -5.18
N GLY A 170 16.52 15.86 -4.80
CA GLY A 170 15.71 16.74 -5.63
C GLY A 170 16.09 18.22 -5.51
N SER A 171 17.01 18.54 -4.58
CA SER A 171 17.58 19.89 -4.39
C SER A 171 18.91 20.10 -5.13
N SER A 172 19.28 19.15 -6.01
CA SER A 172 20.52 19.19 -6.80
C SER A 172 20.21 19.38 -8.26
#